data_f70f588c00e177b4503d708c584d8acc
#
_entry.id   f70f588c00e177b4503d708c584d8acc
#
_cell.length_a   1.000
_cell.length_b   1.000
_cell.length_c   1.000
_cell.angle_alpha   90.00
_cell.angle_beta   90.00
_cell.angle_gamma   90.00
#
_symmetry.space_group_name_H-M   'P 1'
#
loop_
_entity.id
_entity.type
_entity.pdbx_description
1 polymer ?
#
loop_
_entity_poly.entity_id
_entity_poly.type
_entity_poly.pdbx_seq_one_letter_code
_entity_poly.pdbx_strand_id
1 'polypeptide(L)'
;MADTKLHFGAGMAHGAAETARDARWMEELGFEYFAAGEHYMRGNPPGPTHASLPLLAVAAGATDNIRVLSSILLAPFYHPTVLAKLTNTLDIAAGGRLTLGVGDGG
;
A
#
# COMPACT_ATOMS: atom_id res chain seq x y z
N MET A 1 8.41 12.37 -21.43
CA MET A 1 7.54 13.51 -21.08
C MET A 1 6.82 13.20 -19.76
N ALA A 2 6.75 14.15 -18.86
CA ALA A 2 6.06 13.95 -17.59
C ALA A 2 4.54 13.82 -17.83
N ASP A 3 3.91 12.92 -17.06
CA ASP A 3 2.47 12.80 -17.02
C ASP A 3 1.90 14.01 -16.27
N THR A 4 1.08 14.83 -16.94
CA THR A 4 0.42 16.00 -16.35
C THR A 4 -1.01 15.71 -15.92
N LYS A 5 -1.48 14.49 -16.13
CA LYS A 5 -2.82 14.09 -15.75
C LYS A 5 -2.93 13.91 -14.24
N LEU A 6 -4.03 14.37 -13.66
CA LEU A 6 -4.31 14.16 -12.26
C LEU A 6 -4.72 12.70 -12.01
N HIS A 7 -4.17 12.12 -10.97
CA HIS A 7 -4.49 10.78 -10.53
C HIS A 7 -5.09 10.82 -9.14
N PHE A 8 -6.13 10.03 -8.89
CA PHE A 8 -6.83 9.99 -7.62
C PHE A 8 -6.58 8.66 -6.93
N GLY A 9 -6.33 8.73 -5.64
CA GLY A 9 -6.17 7.57 -4.80
C GLY A 9 -6.90 7.74 -3.49
N ALA A 10 -7.12 6.65 -2.80
CA ALA A 10 -7.68 6.66 -1.46
C ALA A 10 -6.90 5.71 -0.57
N GLY A 11 -6.82 6.07 0.71
CA GLY A 11 -6.20 5.25 1.72
C GLY A 11 -7.20 4.35 2.41
N MET A 12 -6.68 3.32 3.06
CA MET A 12 -7.49 2.43 3.84
C MET A 12 -7.90 3.10 5.15
N ALA A 13 -9.20 3.23 5.38
CA ALA A 13 -9.75 3.83 6.58
C ALA A 13 -10.24 2.80 7.61
N HIS A 14 -10.27 1.53 7.25
CA HIS A 14 -10.83 0.45 8.05
C HIS A 14 -9.76 -0.56 8.43
N GLY A 15 -10.17 -1.59 9.15
CA GLY A 15 -9.26 -2.64 9.58
C GLY A 15 -8.78 -3.53 8.45
N ALA A 16 -7.74 -4.31 8.74
CA ALA A 16 -7.09 -5.18 7.75
C ALA A 16 -8.05 -6.22 7.14
N ALA A 17 -9.09 -6.62 7.89
CA ALA A 17 -10.02 -7.64 7.41
C ALA A 17 -10.85 -7.18 6.19
N GLU A 18 -11.04 -5.88 6.03
CA GLU A 18 -11.83 -5.31 4.93
C GLU A 18 -11.00 -4.90 3.72
N THR A 19 -9.70 -5.14 3.73
CA THR A 19 -8.78 -4.65 2.69
C THR A 19 -9.18 -5.10 1.29
N ALA A 20 -9.50 -6.37 1.12
CA ALA A 20 -9.88 -6.91 -0.19
C ALA A 20 -11.17 -6.26 -0.72
N ARG A 21 -12.17 -6.12 0.16
CA ARG A 21 -13.45 -5.50 -0.18
C ARG A 21 -13.26 -4.04 -0.57
N ASP A 22 -12.50 -3.30 0.24
CA ASP A 22 -12.28 -1.88 0.02
C ASP A 22 -11.49 -1.62 -1.26
N ALA A 23 -10.49 -2.45 -1.54
CA ALA A 23 -9.72 -2.33 -2.78
C ALA A 23 -10.57 -2.57 -4.01
N ARG A 24 -11.42 -3.61 -4.00
CA ARG A 24 -12.36 -3.86 -5.09
C ARG A 24 -13.32 -2.71 -5.29
N TRP A 25 -13.86 -2.18 -4.20
CA TRP A 25 -14.78 -1.05 -4.25
C TRP A 25 -14.12 0.19 -4.82
N MET A 26 -12.90 0.50 -4.38
CA MET A 26 -12.14 1.64 -4.91
C MET A 26 -11.85 1.47 -6.41
N GLU A 27 -11.51 0.28 -6.85
CA GLU A 27 -11.31 0.01 -8.27
C GLU A 27 -12.59 0.22 -9.08
N GLU A 28 -13.72 -0.26 -8.59
CA GLU A 28 -15.03 -0.06 -9.22
C GLU A 28 -15.42 1.40 -9.32
N LEU A 29 -15.04 2.22 -8.31
CA LEU A 29 -15.30 3.66 -8.31
C LEU A 29 -14.36 4.44 -9.23
N GLY A 30 -13.33 3.80 -9.78
CA GLY A 30 -12.41 4.45 -10.71
C GLY A 30 -11.20 5.10 -10.05
N PHE A 31 -10.91 4.85 -8.78
CA PHE A 31 -9.66 5.29 -8.17
C PHE A 31 -8.47 4.60 -8.82
N GLU A 32 -7.39 5.31 -8.99
CA GLU A 32 -6.18 4.79 -9.63
C GLU A 32 -5.20 4.17 -8.65
N TYR A 33 -5.29 4.56 -7.37
CA TYR A 33 -4.40 4.10 -6.31
C TYR A 33 -5.17 3.65 -5.08
N PHE A 34 -4.81 2.47 -4.58
CA PHE A 34 -5.15 2.02 -3.24
C PHE A 34 -3.92 2.21 -2.37
N ALA A 35 -4.01 3.03 -1.33
CA ALA A 35 -2.88 3.37 -0.48
C ALA A 35 -3.00 2.72 0.90
N ALA A 36 -1.89 2.24 1.42
CA ALA A 36 -1.78 1.78 2.80
C ALA A 36 -0.57 2.42 3.48
N GLY A 37 -0.81 3.01 4.65
CA GLY A 37 0.25 3.53 5.50
C GLY A 37 0.86 2.46 6.38
N GLU A 38 1.91 2.83 7.11
CA GLU A 38 2.61 1.91 7.99
C GLU A 38 2.98 2.62 9.30
N HIS A 39 2.60 2.01 10.41
CA HIS A 39 3.00 2.43 11.73
C HIS A 39 3.26 1.18 12.57
N TYR A 40 4.31 1.18 13.39
CA TYR A 40 4.58 0.07 14.29
C TYR A 40 3.95 0.31 15.67
N MET A 41 3.86 1.57 16.08
CA MET A 41 3.09 1.97 17.26
C MET A 41 2.47 3.34 17.02
N ARG A 42 1.24 3.52 17.46
CA ARG A 42 0.55 4.78 17.31
C ARG A 42 -0.41 5.00 18.47
N GLY A 43 -0.33 6.18 19.06
CA GLY A 43 -1.20 6.57 20.15
C GLY A 43 -0.65 6.25 21.52
N ASN A 44 -1.30 6.78 22.54
CA ASN A 44 -0.99 6.53 23.95
C ASN A 44 -2.29 6.40 24.73
N PRO A 45 -2.72 5.16 25.11
CA PRO A 45 -2.04 3.88 24.82
C PRO A 45 -2.02 3.55 23.34
N PRO A 46 -1.07 2.71 22.89
CA PRO A 46 -0.98 2.36 21.47
C PRO A 46 -2.24 1.64 20.97
N GLY A 47 -2.73 2.08 19.81
CA GLY A 47 -3.82 1.42 19.10
C GLY A 47 -3.32 0.42 18.06
N PRO A 48 -4.24 -0.30 17.39
CA PRO A 48 -3.88 -1.24 16.32
C PRO A 48 -3.19 -0.53 15.16
N THR A 49 -2.10 -1.11 14.68
CA THR A 49 -1.41 -0.65 13.48
C THR A 49 -1.05 -1.85 12.60
N HIS A 50 -0.76 -1.58 11.33
CA HIS A 50 -0.48 -2.64 10.37
C HIS A 50 0.75 -2.29 9.53
N ALA A 51 1.45 -3.32 9.06
CA ALA A 51 2.48 -3.16 8.04
C ALA A 51 1.81 -2.99 6.66
N SER A 52 2.39 -2.16 5.81
CA SER A 52 1.76 -1.82 4.52
C SER A 52 1.82 -2.96 3.50
N LEU A 53 2.97 -3.64 3.38
CA LEU A 53 3.17 -4.60 2.28
C LEU A 53 2.18 -5.78 2.32
N PRO A 54 1.87 -6.39 3.46
CA PRO A 54 0.86 -7.45 3.48
C PRO A 54 -0.52 -6.98 3.03
N LEU A 55 -0.91 -5.77 3.42
CA LEU A 55 -2.20 -5.20 3.03
C LEU A 55 -2.24 -4.90 1.53
N LEU A 56 -1.15 -4.38 0.99
CA LEU A 56 -1.05 -4.12 -0.45
C LEU A 56 -1.07 -5.41 -1.26
N ALA A 57 -0.51 -6.50 -0.73
CA ALA A 57 -0.58 -7.81 -1.38
C ALA A 57 -2.02 -8.31 -1.46
N VAL A 58 -2.80 -8.15 -0.38
CA VAL A 58 -4.23 -8.51 -0.39
C VAL A 58 -5.00 -7.65 -1.38
N ALA A 59 -4.77 -6.35 -1.39
CA ALA A 59 -5.42 -5.43 -2.31
C ALA A 59 -5.10 -5.78 -3.78
N ALA A 60 -3.84 -6.05 -4.07
CA ALA A 60 -3.41 -6.44 -5.42
C ALA A 60 -4.07 -7.75 -5.87
N GLY A 61 -4.15 -8.73 -4.97
CA GLY A 61 -4.78 -10.02 -5.27
C GLY A 61 -6.29 -9.95 -5.47
N ALA A 62 -6.94 -8.91 -4.95
CA ALA A 62 -8.37 -8.70 -5.03
C ALA A 62 -8.81 -7.85 -6.23
N THR A 63 -7.86 -7.28 -6.97
CA THR A 63 -8.12 -6.30 -8.02
C THR A 63 -7.36 -6.65 -9.29
N ASP A 64 -7.68 -5.96 -10.39
CA ASP A 64 -7.06 -6.22 -11.70
C ASP A 64 -6.21 -5.05 -12.20
N ASN A 65 -6.61 -3.81 -11.93
CA ASN A 65 -6.03 -2.64 -12.59
C ASN A 65 -5.54 -1.55 -11.63
N ILE A 66 -6.15 -1.40 -10.46
CA ILE A 66 -5.78 -0.35 -9.51
C ILE A 66 -4.33 -0.55 -9.05
N ARG A 67 -3.57 0.55 -8.96
CA ARG A 67 -2.22 0.49 -8.43
C ARG A 67 -2.26 0.44 -6.91
N VAL A 68 -1.30 -0.25 -6.32
CA VAL A 68 -1.14 -0.32 -4.87
C VAL A 68 0.06 0.52 -4.46
N LEU A 69 -0.15 1.35 -3.44
CA LEU A 69 0.80 2.38 -3.03
C LEU A 69 1.08 2.30 -1.54
N SER A 70 2.35 2.18 -1.16
CA SER A 70 2.72 2.39 0.23
C SER A 70 2.82 3.90 0.52
N SER A 71 2.07 4.38 1.48
CA SER A 71 2.04 5.80 1.83
C SER A 71 2.05 5.99 3.35
N ILE A 72 3.20 5.84 3.89
CA ILE A 72 4.51 5.49 3.39
C ILE A 72 5.01 4.20 4.04
N LEU A 73 5.96 3.53 3.39
CA LEU A 73 6.69 2.42 3.98
C LEU A 73 7.85 2.97 4.80
N LEU A 74 8.03 2.46 6.01
CA LEU A 74 9.09 2.91 6.92
C LEU A 74 10.38 2.14 6.61
N ALA A 75 11.08 2.57 5.58
CA ALA A 75 12.27 1.89 5.07
C ALA A 75 13.34 1.58 6.13
N PRO A 76 13.63 2.45 7.12
CA PRO A 76 14.64 2.15 8.13
C PRO A 76 14.37 0.90 8.98
N PHE A 77 13.14 0.41 9.03
CA PHE A 77 12.81 -0.79 9.79
C PHE A 77 13.09 -2.09 9.05
N TYR A 78 13.53 -2.01 7.80
CA TYR A 78 13.79 -3.19 6.97
C TYR A 78 15.26 -3.32 6.64
N HIS A 79 15.77 -4.54 6.68
CA HIS A 79 17.07 -4.81 6.09
C HIS A 79 16.96 -4.59 4.57
N PRO A 80 17.89 -3.84 3.94
CA PRO A 80 17.75 -3.47 2.52
C PRO A 80 17.55 -4.65 1.58
N THR A 81 18.26 -5.73 1.77
CA THR A 81 18.14 -6.92 0.94
C THR A 81 16.74 -7.56 1.07
N VAL A 82 16.22 -7.62 2.30
CA VAL A 82 14.88 -8.16 2.57
C VAL A 82 13.83 -7.26 1.94
N LEU A 83 13.95 -5.95 2.11
CA LEU A 83 13.01 -5.01 1.51
C LEU A 83 12.99 -5.11 -0.01
N ALA A 84 14.15 -5.17 -0.64
CA ALA A 84 14.26 -5.32 -2.08
C ALA A 84 13.56 -6.60 -2.57
N LYS A 85 13.73 -7.70 -1.85
CA LYS A 85 13.10 -8.97 -2.20
C LYS A 85 11.58 -8.92 -2.04
N LEU A 86 11.09 -8.35 -0.94
CA LEU A 86 9.66 -8.23 -0.67
C LEU A 86 8.96 -7.35 -1.69
N THR A 87 9.53 -6.18 -1.99
CA THR A 87 8.91 -5.23 -2.92
C THR A 87 8.95 -5.74 -4.36
N ASN A 88 10.06 -6.36 -4.77
CA ASN A 88 10.15 -6.96 -6.10
C ASN A 88 9.13 -8.09 -6.26
N THR A 89 9.01 -8.96 -5.27
CA THR A 89 8.04 -10.05 -5.30
C THR A 89 6.62 -9.53 -5.37
N LEU A 90 6.30 -8.52 -4.57
CA LEU A 90 4.96 -7.91 -4.58
C LEU A 90 4.65 -7.28 -5.93
N ASP A 91 5.60 -6.56 -6.51
CA ASP A 91 5.40 -5.92 -7.83
C ASP A 91 5.13 -6.95 -8.92
N ILE A 92 5.90 -8.05 -8.94
CA ILE A 92 5.68 -9.15 -9.89
C ILE A 92 4.29 -9.76 -9.68
N ALA A 93 3.95 -10.08 -8.44
CA ALA A 93 2.65 -10.68 -8.11
C ALA A 93 1.48 -9.74 -8.44
N ALA A 94 1.69 -8.45 -8.32
CA ALA A 94 0.70 -7.42 -8.64
C ALA A 94 0.66 -7.05 -10.14
N GLY A 95 1.44 -7.73 -10.97
CA GLY A 95 1.48 -7.43 -12.41
C GLY A 95 2.06 -6.06 -12.75
N GLY A 96 3.03 -5.58 -11.96
CA GLY A 96 3.69 -4.29 -12.18
C GLY A 96 2.92 -3.10 -11.64
N ARG A 97 1.97 -3.31 -10.70
CA ARG A 97 1.11 -2.25 -10.18
C ARG A 97 1.57 -1.65 -8.85
N LEU A 98 2.77 -1.99 -8.37
CA LEU A 98 3.27 -1.45 -7.10
C LEU A 98 3.92 -0.09 -7.31
N THR A 99 3.56 0.86 -6.46
CA THR A 99 4.24 2.14 -6.32
C THR A 99 4.70 2.26 -4.87
N LEU A 100 5.98 2.57 -4.65
CA LEU A 100 6.54 2.70 -3.32
C LEU A 100 6.69 4.16 -2.93
N GLY A 101 5.97 4.55 -1.89
CA GLY A 101 6.29 5.75 -1.14
C GLY A 101 7.05 5.33 0.11
N VAL A 102 8.21 5.93 0.35
CA VAL A 102 9.08 5.57 1.46
C VAL A 102 9.39 6.78 2.33
N GLY A 103 9.64 6.52 3.60
CA GLY A 103 10.01 7.56 4.54
C GLY A 103 10.63 6.96 5.79
N ASP A 104 10.97 7.83 6.73
CA ASP A 104 11.60 7.42 8.00
C ASP A 104 10.62 7.38 9.17
N GLY A 105 9.40 7.83 8.94
CA GLY A 105 8.36 7.85 9.96
C GLY A 105 8.31 9.12 10.81
N GLY A 106 9.22 10.04 10.57
CA GLY A 106 9.25 11.35 11.22
C GLY A 106 9.53 11.31 12.70
#